data_b9a729f05c8cd8e81b719b67a759cad9
#
_entry.id   b9a729f05c8cd8e81b719b67a759cad9
#
_cell.length_a   1.000
_cell.length_b   1.000
_cell.length_c   1.000
_cell.angle_alpha   90.00
_cell.angle_beta   90.00
_cell.angle_gamma   90.00
#
_symmetry.space_group_name_H-M   'P 1'
#
loop_
_entity.id
_entity.type
_entity.pdbx_description
1 polymer ?
#
loop_
_entity_poly.entity_id
_entity_poly.type
_entity_poly.pdbx_seq_one_letter_code
_entity_poly.pdbx_strand_id
1 'polypeptide(L)'
;MHTSTPFAEDVLITSREELPPNSGRWLWFIVPVNSPGVRIIARRPSDRNKNPFLSPLSNRFDELDASLWLKDVFIPKERVFLGERLSRNKRHSLLSWLLWHHNYGWLAKAELTLGISLALTEVMGLSNNPTTISKLTDLVVTIQTSPSCIKAAELDPEVTVAGHAVPGQNHLAAAAINIFQCRQKISEILRDLPGSSLVNAPSDTDFLDPVMAEELEDAYGGGNYSAIQRSALLQLAWDQVSSSLDARESVFELHASGGMTAWRARLRSWFEDYNDLANGVQQFLSVDFPNMDLSGIPDNADEHSARITSI
;
A
#
# COMPACT_ATOMS: atom_id res chain seq x y z
N MET A 1 9.74 1.30 -13.19
CA MET A 1 8.44 1.99 -13.19
C MET A 1 8.58 3.24 -12.33
N HIS A 2 8.11 4.34 -12.84
CA HIS A 2 8.16 5.64 -12.18
C HIS A 2 6.76 6.25 -12.22
N THR A 3 6.23 6.58 -11.06
CA THR A 3 4.92 7.25 -10.95
C THR A 3 5.08 8.74 -11.27
N SER A 4 4.07 9.31 -11.93
CA SER A 4 3.99 10.74 -12.30
C SER A 4 5.11 11.26 -13.22
N THR A 5 5.99 10.40 -13.72
CA THR A 5 7.09 10.80 -14.64
C THR A 5 6.60 11.60 -15.87
N PRO A 6 5.44 11.30 -16.50
CA PRO A 6 4.97 12.08 -17.64
C PRO A 6 4.69 13.57 -17.33
N PHE A 7 4.55 13.93 -16.07
CA PHE A 7 4.27 15.28 -15.59
C PHE A 7 5.47 15.93 -14.90
N ALA A 8 6.57 15.19 -14.73
CA ALA A 8 7.77 15.67 -14.05
C ALA A 8 8.69 16.45 -15.00
N GLU A 9 9.40 17.43 -14.49
CA GLU A 9 10.52 18.08 -15.18
C GLU A 9 11.80 17.27 -14.99
N ASP A 10 12.00 16.76 -13.79
CA ASP A 10 13.16 15.96 -13.38
C ASP A 10 12.74 14.65 -12.73
N VAL A 11 13.51 13.60 -12.93
CA VAL A 11 13.28 12.29 -12.30
C VAL A 11 14.48 11.86 -11.48
N LEU A 12 14.27 11.52 -10.21
CA LEU A 12 15.28 10.90 -9.36
C LEU A 12 15.40 9.41 -9.71
N ILE A 13 16.55 9.00 -10.17
CA ILE A 13 16.90 7.61 -10.45
C ILE A 13 17.74 7.05 -9.31
N THR A 14 17.33 5.89 -8.82
CA THR A 14 18.06 5.15 -7.79
C THR A 14 18.40 3.76 -8.31
N SER A 15 19.69 3.38 -8.27
CA SER A 15 20.06 2.01 -8.62
C SER A 15 19.51 1.03 -7.57
N ARG A 16 19.02 -0.12 -8.02
CA ARG A 16 18.61 -1.22 -7.14
C ARG A 16 19.77 -2.09 -6.69
N GLU A 17 20.80 -2.13 -7.51
CA GLU A 17 22.01 -2.93 -7.35
C GLU A 17 23.25 -2.05 -7.30
N GLU A 18 24.34 -2.61 -6.86
CA GLU A 18 25.63 -1.95 -6.89
C GLU A 18 26.12 -1.79 -8.33
N LEU A 19 26.69 -0.62 -8.64
CA LEU A 19 27.19 -0.30 -9.97
C LEU A 19 28.65 0.18 -9.89
N PRO A 20 29.62 -0.59 -10.41
CA PRO A 20 29.48 -1.97 -10.91
C PRO A 20 29.17 -2.99 -9.80
N PRO A 21 28.73 -4.21 -10.14
CA PRO A 21 28.42 -5.26 -9.15
C PRO A 21 29.58 -5.48 -8.18
N ASN A 22 29.28 -5.69 -6.89
CA ASN A 22 30.24 -5.88 -5.80
C ASN A 22 31.20 -4.70 -5.53
N SER A 23 30.87 -3.52 -6.05
CA SER A 23 31.69 -2.31 -5.83
C SER A 23 31.38 -1.58 -4.51
N GLY A 24 30.29 -1.90 -3.86
CA GLY A 24 29.74 -1.15 -2.73
C GLY A 24 29.20 0.23 -3.14
N ARG A 25 29.06 0.50 -4.44
CA ARG A 25 28.63 1.79 -4.96
C ARG A 25 27.19 1.73 -5.41
N TRP A 26 26.40 2.65 -4.91
CA TRP A 26 25.02 2.87 -5.32
C TRP A 26 24.92 4.20 -6.04
N LEU A 27 24.23 4.22 -7.18
CA LEU A 27 24.12 5.43 -7.98
C LEU A 27 22.75 6.07 -7.79
N TRP A 28 22.73 7.31 -7.35
CA TRP A 28 21.55 8.14 -7.26
C TRP A 28 21.80 9.44 -8.00
N PHE A 29 20.93 9.76 -8.93
CA PHE A 29 21.07 10.97 -9.74
C PHE A 29 19.73 11.50 -10.20
N ILE A 30 19.69 12.78 -10.53
CA ILE A 30 18.52 13.43 -11.14
C ILE A 30 18.79 13.62 -12.63
N VAL A 31 17.78 13.32 -13.46
CA VAL A 31 17.82 13.53 -14.89
C VAL A 31 16.60 14.30 -15.34
N PRO A 32 16.77 15.39 -16.13
CA PRO A 32 15.64 16.06 -16.78
C PRO A 32 14.99 15.11 -17.80
N VAL A 33 13.65 15.06 -17.76
CA VAL A 33 12.89 14.13 -18.64
C VAL A 33 13.04 14.43 -20.13
N ASN A 34 13.39 15.66 -20.47
CA ASN A 34 13.64 16.11 -21.84
C ASN A 34 15.10 15.98 -22.30
N SER A 35 15.99 15.37 -21.49
CA SER A 35 17.38 15.16 -21.88
C SER A 35 17.51 14.25 -23.10
N PRO A 36 18.47 14.52 -24.01
CA PRO A 36 18.76 13.63 -25.11
C PRO A 36 19.04 12.20 -24.63
N GLY A 37 18.41 11.21 -25.25
CA GLY A 37 18.53 9.80 -24.87
C GLY A 37 17.56 9.33 -23.80
N VAL A 38 16.78 10.20 -23.19
CA VAL A 38 15.66 9.83 -22.30
C VAL A 38 14.43 9.46 -23.14
N ARG A 39 13.84 8.32 -22.85
CA ARG A 39 12.57 7.87 -23.44
C ARG A 39 11.60 7.46 -22.37
N ILE A 40 10.36 7.92 -22.46
CA ILE A 40 9.28 7.68 -21.52
C ILE A 40 8.15 6.98 -22.26
N ILE A 41 7.67 5.86 -21.71
CA ILE A 41 6.44 5.18 -22.14
C ILE A 41 5.48 5.21 -20.99
N ALA A 42 4.46 6.05 -21.07
CA ALA A 42 3.39 6.14 -20.10
C ALA A 42 2.34 5.05 -20.33
N ARG A 43 1.77 4.53 -19.25
CA ARG A 43 0.57 3.70 -19.34
C ARG A 43 -0.64 4.55 -19.76
N ARG A 44 -1.68 3.88 -20.19
CA ARG A 44 -2.96 4.54 -20.46
C ARG A 44 -3.68 4.89 -19.15
N PRO A 45 -4.39 6.01 -19.10
CA PRO A 45 -5.22 6.35 -17.94
C PRO A 45 -6.34 5.34 -17.73
N SER A 46 -6.78 5.20 -16.48
CA SER A 46 -7.83 4.26 -16.07
C SER A 46 -9.19 4.69 -16.60
N ASP A 47 -9.55 5.97 -16.42
CA ASP A 47 -10.75 6.55 -17.00
C ASP A 47 -10.43 7.28 -18.32
N ARG A 48 -10.89 6.70 -19.45
CA ARG A 48 -10.74 7.29 -20.78
C ARG A 48 -11.86 8.25 -21.15
N ASN A 49 -13.01 8.06 -20.56
CA ASN A 49 -14.24 8.80 -20.91
C ASN A 49 -14.42 10.05 -20.06
N LYS A 50 -13.63 10.19 -18.99
CA LYS A 50 -13.69 11.29 -18.02
C LYS A 50 -15.11 11.52 -17.48
N ASN A 51 -15.85 10.43 -17.25
CA ASN A 51 -17.18 10.47 -16.67
C ASN A 51 -17.06 10.37 -15.14
N PRO A 52 -17.30 11.47 -14.38
CA PRO A 52 -17.15 11.47 -12.93
C PRO A 52 -18.25 10.69 -12.20
N PHE A 53 -19.34 10.32 -12.84
CA PHE A 53 -20.35 9.47 -12.26
C PHE A 53 -19.94 7.99 -12.32
N LEU A 54 -19.48 7.53 -13.48
CA LEU A 54 -19.08 6.14 -13.69
C LEU A 54 -17.71 5.81 -13.09
N SER A 55 -16.82 6.78 -13.01
CA SER A 55 -15.44 6.61 -12.58
C SER A 55 -15.01 7.75 -11.63
N PRO A 56 -15.66 7.89 -10.47
CA PRO A 56 -15.48 9.05 -9.60
C PRO A 56 -14.07 9.17 -9.02
N LEU A 57 -13.38 8.06 -8.76
CA LEU A 57 -12.01 8.02 -8.27
C LEU A 57 -11.00 8.03 -9.41
N SER A 58 -11.20 7.21 -10.44
CA SER A 58 -10.32 7.14 -11.63
C SER A 58 -10.22 8.48 -12.33
N ASN A 59 -11.31 9.26 -12.34
CA ASN A 59 -11.34 10.58 -12.95
C ASN A 59 -10.51 11.62 -12.20
N ARG A 60 -10.35 11.46 -10.88
CA ARG A 60 -9.74 12.46 -9.99
C ARG A 60 -8.33 12.10 -9.53
N PHE A 61 -8.08 10.81 -9.31
CA PHE A 61 -6.91 10.35 -8.57
C PHE A 61 -6.00 9.41 -9.36
N ASP A 62 -6.28 9.19 -10.64
CA ASP A 62 -5.43 8.34 -11.47
C ASP A 62 -4.08 9.01 -11.74
N GLU A 63 -3.01 8.35 -11.32
CA GLU A 63 -1.64 8.76 -11.58
C GLU A 63 -1.08 7.98 -12.77
N LEU A 64 -0.34 8.65 -13.65
CA LEU A 64 0.30 7.99 -14.77
C LEU A 64 1.66 7.44 -14.38
N ASP A 65 1.75 6.11 -14.39
CA ASP A 65 3.03 5.43 -14.30
C ASP A 65 3.71 5.37 -15.67
N ALA A 66 5.03 5.35 -15.66
CA ALA A 66 5.81 5.25 -16.88
C ALA A 66 7.00 4.32 -16.71
N SER A 67 7.42 3.73 -17.83
CA SER A 67 8.74 3.15 -17.97
C SER A 67 9.68 4.19 -18.55
N LEU A 68 10.88 4.28 -17.97
CA LEU A 68 11.92 5.21 -18.39
C LEU A 68 13.10 4.41 -18.93
N TRP A 69 13.59 4.80 -20.10
CA TRP A 69 14.85 4.32 -20.66
C TRP A 69 15.85 5.45 -20.79
N LEU A 70 17.08 5.17 -20.37
CA LEU A 70 18.22 6.04 -20.49
C LEU A 70 19.21 5.41 -21.47
N LYS A 71 19.44 6.04 -22.61
CA LYS A 71 20.43 5.58 -23.59
C LYS A 71 21.42 6.70 -23.85
N ASP A 72 22.67 6.48 -23.45
CA ASP A 72 23.77 7.43 -23.64
C ASP A 72 23.46 8.84 -23.10
N VAL A 73 22.80 8.89 -21.93
CA VAL A 73 22.42 10.13 -21.26
C VAL A 73 23.59 10.63 -20.41
N PHE A 74 24.06 11.84 -20.68
CA PHE A 74 25.08 12.48 -19.85
C PHE A 74 24.45 13.06 -18.59
N ILE A 75 24.98 12.67 -17.41
CA ILE A 75 24.57 13.18 -16.11
C ILE A 75 25.70 14.03 -15.53
N PRO A 76 25.53 15.34 -15.39
CA PRO A 76 26.52 16.21 -14.76
C PRO A 76 26.76 15.79 -13.30
N LYS A 77 28.00 15.97 -12.83
CA LYS A 77 28.43 15.54 -11.48
C LYS A 77 27.57 16.15 -10.37
N GLU A 78 27.16 17.39 -10.53
CA GLU A 78 26.28 18.12 -9.58
C GLU A 78 24.86 17.53 -9.45
N ARG A 79 24.46 16.68 -10.41
CA ARG A 79 23.18 15.95 -10.38
C ARG A 79 23.32 14.52 -9.86
N VAL A 80 24.54 14.12 -9.44
CA VAL A 80 24.81 12.81 -8.84
C VAL A 80 24.94 12.96 -7.34
N PHE A 81 24.02 12.34 -6.59
CA PHE A 81 23.96 12.45 -5.12
C PHE A 81 24.75 11.37 -4.40
N LEU A 82 24.95 10.23 -5.03
CA LEU A 82 25.64 9.10 -4.47
C LEU A 82 26.52 8.45 -5.53
N GLY A 83 27.81 8.48 -5.32
CA GLY A 83 28.84 7.85 -6.13
C GLY A 83 29.87 7.09 -5.30
N GLU A 84 29.77 7.17 -3.96
CA GLU A 84 30.68 6.53 -3.03
C GLU A 84 29.95 5.57 -2.10
N ARG A 85 30.71 4.66 -1.47
CA ARG A 85 30.20 3.62 -0.58
C ARG A 85 29.11 4.12 0.35
N LEU A 86 27.88 3.79 0.05
CA LEU A 86 26.81 3.83 1.02
C LEU A 86 26.80 2.53 1.80
N SER A 87 27.02 2.63 3.11
CA SER A 87 26.69 1.51 3.97
C SER A 87 25.20 1.20 3.87
N ARG A 88 24.82 -0.07 3.98
CA ARG A 88 23.40 -0.50 4.07
C ARG A 88 22.57 0.40 5.00
N ASN A 89 23.16 0.84 6.12
CA ASN A 89 22.52 1.66 7.14
C ASN A 89 22.04 3.04 6.63
N LYS A 90 22.62 3.63 5.58
CA LYS A 90 22.19 4.92 5.04
C LYS A 90 20.91 4.81 4.17
N ARG A 91 20.58 3.62 3.66
CA ARG A 91 19.32 3.38 2.94
C ARG A 91 18.11 3.33 3.88
N HIS A 92 18.32 2.97 5.14
CA HIS A 92 17.25 2.80 6.12
C HIS A 92 16.50 4.12 6.36
N SER A 93 17.20 5.24 6.46
CA SER A 93 16.57 6.55 6.71
C SER A 93 15.57 6.95 5.62
N LEU A 94 15.92 6.74 4.32
CA LEU A 94 14.98 7.03 3.24
C LEU A 94 13.78 6.10 3.27
N LEU A 95 13.99 4.81 3.58
CA LEU A 95 12.90 3.84 3.68
C LEU A 95 11.93 4.20 4.80
N SER A 96 12.40 4.69 5.95
CA SER A 96 11.52 5.17 7.03
C SER A 96 10.62 6.30 6.57
N TRP A 97 11.16 7.31 5.89
CA TRP A 97 10.36 8.42 5.36
C TRP A 97 9.35 7.98 4.31
N LEU A 98 9.76 7.14 3.36
CA LEU A 98 8.87 6.60 2.33
C LEU A 98 7.76 5.76 2.96
N LEU A 99 8.10 4.91 3.92
CA LEU A 99 7.14 4.04 4.58
C LEU A 99 6.17 4.83 5.45
N TRP A 100 6.65 5.86 6.14
CA TRP A 100 5.81 6.76 6.91
C TRP A 100 4.77 7.45 6.03
N HIS A 101 5.18 8.05 4.91
CA HIS A 101 4.30 8.65 3.93
C HIS A 101 3.30 7.65 3.35
N HIS A 102 3.77 6.48 2.91
CA HIS A 102 2.90 5.44 2.35
C HIS A 102 1.86 4.93 3.34
N ASN A 103 2.23 4.73 4.60
CA ASN A 103 1.28 4.28 5.62
C ASN A 103 0.12 5.25 5.81
N TYR A 104 0.35 6.56 5.78
CA TYR A 104 -0.73 7.55 5.82
C TYR A 104 -1.63 7.48 4.58
N GLY A 105 -1.05 7.34 3.38
CA GLY A 105 -1.83 7.17 2.15
C GLY A 105 -2.69 5.90 2.16
N TRP A 106 -2.13 4.78 2.61
CA TRP A 106 -2.87 3.51 2.72
C TRP A 106 -3.96 3.55 3.80
N LEU A 107 -3.69 4.23 4.92
CA LEU A 107 -4.68 4.45 5.97
C LEU A 107 -5.86 5.26 5.45
N ALA A 108 -5.62 6.38 4.79
CA ALA A 108 -6.66 7.21 4.20
C ALA A 108 -7.54 6.42 3.21
N LYS A 109 -6.91 5.53 2.42
CA LYS A 109 -7.64 4.63 1.53
C LYS A 109 -8.50 3.61 2.29
N ALA A 110 -7.99 3.06 3.39
CA ALA A 110 -8.76 2.15 4.25
C ALA A 110 -9.96 2.85 4.89
N GLU A 111 -9.79 4.10 5.34
CA GLU A 111 -10.86 4.93 5.89
C GLU A 111 -11.93 5.26 4.85
N LEU A 112 -11.54 5.64 3.62
CA LEU A 112 -12.46 5.84 2.50
C LEU A 112 -13.26 4.56 2.24
N THR A 113 -12.60 3.41 2.21
CA THR A 113 -13.25 2.12 1.93
C THR A 113 -14.24 1.73 3.03
N LEU A 114 -13.90 1.98 4.31
CA LEU A 114 -14.85 1.81 5.41
C LEU A 114 -16.07 2.75 5.23
N GLY A 115 -15.84 4.02 4.88
CA GLY A 115 -16.92 4.99 4.62
C GLY A 115 -17.87 4.52 3.54
N ILE A 116 -17.36 4.04 2.41
CA ILE A 116 -18.17 3.46 1.32
C ILE A 116 -18.93 2.22 1.82
N SER A 117 -18.26 1.34 2.57
CA SER A 117 -18.89 0.12 3.11
C SER A 117 -20.05 0.44 4.07
N LEU A 118 -19.87 1.43 4.94
CA LEU A 118 -20.92 1.88 5.86
C LEU A 118 -22.12 2.46 5.11
N ALA A 119 -21.89 3.32 4.11
CA ALA A 119 -22.93 3.88 3.28
C ALA A 119 -23.69 2.79 2.49
N LEU A 120 -22.98 1.83 1.89
CA LEU A 120 -23.60 0.68 1.23
C LEU A 120 -24.42 -0.16 2.19
N THR A 121 -23.92 -0.41 3.39
CA THR A 121 -24.64 -1.17 4.42
C THR A 121 -25.97 -0.51 4.77
N GLU A 122 -25.99 0.81 4.87
CA GLU A 122 -27.22 1.58 5.12
C GLU A 122 -28.20 1.48 3.94
N VAL A 123 -27.72 1.78 2.74
CA VAL A 123 -28.52 1.74 1.50
C VAL A 123 -29.12 0.37 1.23
N MET A 124 -28.38 -0.70 1.56
CA MET A 124 -28.81 -2.09 1.36
C MET A 124 -29.68 -2.63 2.53
N GLY A 125 -29.93 -1.84 3.57
CA GLY A 125 -30.69 -2.27 4.75
C GLY A 125 -30.00 -3.32 5.61
N LEU A 126 -28.64 -3.37 5.55
CA LEU A 126 -27.82 -4.38 6.22
C LEU A 126 -27.17 -3.90 7.52
N SER A 127 -27.51 -2.69 8.00
CA SER A 127 -26.87 -2.05 9.16
C SER A 127 -27.00 -2.86 10.45
N ASN A 128 -28.03 -3.68 10.60
CA ASN A 128 -28.26 -4.53 11.77
C ASN A 128 -27.93 -6.02 11.49
N ASN A 129 -27.34 -6.34 10.34
CA ASN A 129 -26.96 -7.72 10.03
C ASN A 129 -25.68 -8.12 10.78
N PRO A 130 -25.70 -9.16 11.64
CA PRO A 130 -24.56 -9.52 12.46
C PRO A 130 -23.30 -9.89 11.65
N THR A 131 -23.49 -10.55 10.50
CA THR A 131 -22.37 -10.93 9.61
C THR A 131 -21.72 -9.69 9.01
N THR A 132 -22.52 -8.72 8.55
CA THR A 132 -22.03 -7.44 8.04
C THR A 132 -21.27 -6.66 9.11
N ILE A 133 -21.83 -6.56 10.31
CA ILE A 133 -21.18 -5.89 11.45
C ILE A 133 -19.84 -6.55 11.75
N SER A 134 -19.76 -7.88 11.80
CA SER A 134 -18.51 -8.61 12.05
C SER A 134 -17.44 -8.30 10.99
N LYS A 135 -17.82 -8.33 9.69
CA LYS A 135 -16.90 -8.02 8.59
C LYS A 135 -16.39 -6.56 8.67
N LEU A 136 -17.26 -5.61 8.96
CA LEU A 136 -16.88 -4.20 9.10
C LEU A 136 -16.00 -3.96 10.35
N THR A 137 -16.19 -4.72 11.41
CA THR A 137 -15.37 -4.61 12.62
C THR A 137 -13.90 -4.96 12.33
N ASP A 138 -13.62 -5.90 11.44
CA ASP A 138 -12.24 -6.21 11.03
C ASP A 138 -11.54 -4.99 10.40
N LEU A 139 -12.29 -4.17 9.63
CA LEU A 139 -11.78 -2.90 9.08
C LEU A 139 -11.52 -1.88 10.18
N VAL A 140 -12.46 -1.75 11.12
CA VAL A 140 -12.32 -0.83 12.26
C VAL A 140 -11.08 -1.18 13.07
N VAL A 141 -10.82 -2.48 13.35
CA VAL A 141 -9.62 -2.92 14.06
C VAL A 141 -8.35 -2.46 13.33
N THR A 142 -8.29 -2.62 12.01
CA THR A 142 -7.13 -2.17 11.23
C THR A 142 -6.95 -0.65 11.27
N ILE A 143 -8.05 0.10 11.12
CA ILE A 143 -8.06 1.57 11.15
C ILE A 143 -7.71 2.10 12.54
N GLN A 144 -7.97 1.36 13.61
CA GLN A 144 -7.53 1.72 14.96
C GLN A 144 -6.08 1.33 15.26
N THR A 145 -5.65 0.16 14.79
CA THR A 145 -4.31 -0.38 15.08
C THR A 145 -3.22 0.34 14.30
N SER A 146 -3.45 0.58 12.99
CA SER A 146 -2.41 1.16 12.12
C SER A 146 -1.99 2.58 12.53
N PRO A 147 -2.91 3.52 12.83
CA PRO A 147 -2.54 4.84 13.35
C PRO A 147 -1.78 4.76 14.67
N SER A 148 -2.11 3.80 15.53
CA SER A 148 -1.40 3.60 16.80
C SER A 148 0.06 3.19 16.55
N CYS A 149 0.32 2.31 15.57
CA CYS A 149 1.67 1.96 15.15
C CYS A 149 2.41 3.15 14.50
N ILE A 150 1.73 3.93 13.64
CA ILE A 150 2.33 5.13 13.03
C ILE A 150 2.69 6.14 14.11
N LYS A 151 1.80 6.34 15.08
CA LYS A 151 2.04 7.25 16.21
C LYS A 151 3.18 6.77 17.10
N ALA A 152 3.29 5.48 17.36
CA ALA A 152 4.42 4.89 18.07
C ALA A 152 5.74 5.15 17.32
N ALA A 153 5.76 4.99 15.99
CA ALA A 153 6.94 5.29 15.17
C ALA A 153 7.39 6.76 15.27
N GLU A 154 6.44 7.69 15.40
CA GLU A 154 6.73 9.13 15.57
C GLU A 154 7.25 9.48 16.96
N LEU A 155 6.78 8.77 17.98
CA LEU A 155 7.16 8.99 19.39
C LEU A 155 8.45 8.26 19.78
N ASP A 156 8.82 7.23 19.05
CA ASP A 156 10.05 6.45 19.22
C ASP A 156 10.89 6.52 17.93
N PRO A 157 11.47 7.70 17.61
CA PRO A 157 12.21 7.91 16.40
C PRO A 157 13.62 7.32 16.49
N GLU A 158 14.10 6.81 15.38
CA GLU A 158 15.52 6.48 15.20
C GLU A 158 16.31 7.73 14.83
N VAL A 159 17.54 7.85 15.33
CA VAL A 159 18.44 8.97 14.99
C VAL A 159 19.44 8.51 13.94
N THR A 160 19.47 9.18 12.80
CA THR A 160 20.42 8.90 11.71
C THR A 160 21.84 9.33 12.10
N VAL A 161 22.85 8.81 11.38
CA VAL A 161 24.25 9.21 11.56
C VAL A 161 24.43 10.73 11.37
N ALA A 162 23.58 11.37 10.58
CA ALA A 162 23.59 12.83 10.36
C ALA A 162 22.86 13.62 11.46
N GLY A 163 22.32 12.95 12.50
CA GLY A 163 21.60 13.59 13.60
C GLY A 163 20.13 13.90 13.32
N HIS A 164 19.57 13.40 12.22
CA HIS A 164 18.15 13.60 11.92
C HIS A 164 17.30 12.51 12.56
N ALA A 165 16.19 12.88 13.18
CA ALA A 165 15.18 11.94 13.66
C ALA A 165 14.36 11.42 12.48
N VAL A 166 14.16 10.12 12.40
CA VAL A 166 13.29 9.44 11.43
C VAL A 166 12.31 8.53 12.17
N PRO A 167 11.08 8.38 11.70
CA PRO A 167 10.11 7.50 12.37
C PRO A 167 10.59 6.06 12.48
N GLY A 168 10.32 5.42 13.62
CA GLY A 168 10.80 4.07 13.94
C GLY A 168 10.29 3.01 12.95
N GLN A 169 11.22 2.27 12.34
CA GLN A 169 10.94 1.37 11.21
C GLN A 169 10.11 0.16 11.60
N ASN A 170 10.30 -0.37 12.82
CA ASN A 170 9.56 -1.54 13.31
C ASN A 170 8.07 -1.27 13.37
N HIS A 171 7.70 -0.14 13.95
CA HIS A 171 6.30 0.30 14.07
C HIS A 171 5.67 0.56 12.70
N LEU A 172 6.40 1.22 11.80
CA LEU A 172 5.93 1.48 10.43
C LEU A 172 5.74 0.19 9.62
N ALA A 173 6.64 -0.79 9.77
CA ALA A 173 6.51 -2.08 9.11
C ALA A 173 5.31 -2.87 9.64
N ALA A 174 5.06 -2.83 10.95
CA ALA A 174 3.88 -3.43 11.57
C ALA A 174 2.58 -2.81 11.02
N ALA A 175 2.51 -1.47 10.94
CA ALA A 175 1.39 -0.75 10.33
C ALA A 175 1.16 -1.18 8.88
N ALA A 176 2.21 -1.19 8.05
CA ALA A 176 2.14 -1.57 6.65
C ALA A 176 1.61 -3.01 6.47
N ILE A 177 2.13 -3.96 7.24
CA ILE A 177 1.70 -5.36 7.19
C ILE A 177 0.22 -5.48 7.56
N ASN A 178 -0.22 -4.79 8.62
CA ASN A 178 -1.60 -4.79 9.05
C ASN A 178 -2.55 -4.25 7.98
N ILE A 179 -2.23 -3.11 7.37
CA ILE A 179 -3.01 -2.50 6.29
C ILE A 179 -3.07 -3.41 5.07
N PHE A 180 -1.95 -4.00 4.64
CA PHE A 180 -1.92 -4.90 3.50
C PHE A 180 -2.72 -6.18 3.71
N GLN A 181 -2.70 -6.76 4.92
CA GLN A 181 -3.52 -7.92 5.25
C GLN A 181 -5.01 -7.59 5.23
N CYS A 182 -5.37 -6.39 5.69
CA CYS A 182 -6.75 -5.93 5.67
C CYS A 182 -7.24 -5.63 4.25
N ARG A 183 -6.38 -5.16 3.35
CA ARG A 183 -6.76 -4.74 1.99
C ARG A 183 -7.50 -5.81 1.20
N GLN A 184 -7.06 -7.06 1.27
CA GLN A 184 -7.73 -8.16 0.58
C GLN A 184 -9.15 -8.35 1.11
N LYS A 185 -9.33 -8.31 2.44
CA LYS A 185 -10.64 -8.38 3.10
C LYS A 185 -11.53 -7.18 2.74
N ILE A 186 -10.94 -6.00 2.65
CA ILE A 186 -11.64 -4.76 2.26
C ILE A 186 -12.29 -4.91 0.88
N SER A 187 -11.53 -5.33 -0.11
CA SER A 187 -12.02 -5.52 -1.47
C SER A 187 -13.10 -6.60 -1.55
N GLU A 188 -12.96 -7.67 -0.75
CA GLU A 188 -13.95 -8.72 -0.64
C GLU A 188 -15.27 -8.18 -0.06
N ILE A 189 -15.22 -7.42 1.02
CA ILE A 189 -16.40 -6.84 1.66
C ILE A 189 -17.16 -5.92 0.69
N LEU A 190 -16.47 -5.02 -0.02
CA LEU A 190 -17.10 -4.11 -0.96
C LEU A 190 -17.69 -4.80 -2.19
N ARG A 191 -17.19 -5.98 -2.56
CA ARG A 191 -17.79 -6.78 -3.64
C ARG A 191 -18.98 -7.62 -3.15
N ASP A 192 -18.93 -8.07 -1.90
CA ASP A 192 -19.95 -8.95 -1.31
C ASP A 192 -21.20 -8.18 -0.86
N LEU A 193 -21.04 -7.00 -0.24
CA LEU A 193 -22.15 -6.23 0.31
C LEU A 193 -23.24 -5.90 -0.73
N PRO A 194 -22.92 -5.32 -1.89
CA PRO A 194 -23.94 -4.98 -2.89
C PRO A 194 -24.29 -6.17 -3.81
N GLY A 195 -23.55 -7.26 -3.76
CA GLY A 195 -23.76 -8.42 -4.62
C GLY A 195 -23.80 -8.07 -6.11
N SER A 196 -24.77 -8.61 -6.85
CA SER A 196 -24.92 -8.35 -8.29
C SER A 196 -25.25 -6.89 -8.64
N SER A 197 -25.77 -6.11 -7.70
CA SER A 197 -26.03 -4.68 -7.91
C SER A 197 -24.78 -3.89 -8.22
N LEU A 198 -23.62 -4.35 -7.77
CA LEU A 198 -22.34 -3.72 -8.09
C LEU A 198 -22.02 -3.75 -9.59
N VAL A 199 -22.40 -4.83 -10.28
CA VAL A 199 -22.19 -5.01 -11.72
C VAL A 199 -23.26 -4.30 -12.55
N ASN A 200 -24.51 -4.28 -12.04
CA ASN A 200 -25.69 -3.83 -12.77
C ASN A 200 -26.13 -2.41 -12.38
N ALA A 201 -25.26 -1.63 -11.74
CA ALA A 201 -25.59 -0.26 -11.34
C ALA A 201 -25.91 0.60 -12.57
N PRO A 202 -27.08 1.29 -12.61
CA PRO A 202 -27.44 2.20 -13.68
C PRO A 202 -26.39 3.31 -13.87
N SER A 203 -26.26 3.78 -15.11
CA SER A 203 -25.39 4.90 -15.47
C SER A 203 -26.14 6.24 -15.31
N ASP A 204 -25.40 7.35 -15.33
CA ASP A 204 -25.98 8.70 -15.32
C ASP A 204 -26.89 8.95 -16.52
N THR A 205 -26.59 8.34 -17.67
CA THR A 205 -27.38 8.50 -18.90
C THR A 205 -28.76 7.80 -18.82
N ASP A 206 -28.90 6.76 -18.01
CA ASP A 206 -30.16 6.02 -17.86
C ASP A 206 -31.19 6.88 -17.12
N PHE A 207 -30.79 7.87 -16.36
CA PHE A 207 -31.64 8.82 -15.66
C PHE A 207 -32.05 10.04 -16.52
N LEU A 208 -31.59 10.15 -17.77
CA LEU A 208 -31.92 11.27 -18.66
C LEU A 208 -33.29 11.07 -19.35
N ASP A 209 -33.72 9.82 -19.49
CA ASP A 209 -35.07 9.50 -19.96
C ASP A 209 -36.05 9.51 -18.78
N PRO A 210 -37.08 10.36 -18.79
CA PRO A 210 -38.01 10.47 -17.68
C PRO A 210 -38.78 9.17 -17.36
N VAL A 211 -39.13 8.35 -18.35
CA VAL A 211 -39.80 7.07 -18.14
C VAL A 211 -38.88 6.08 -17.48
N MET A 212 -37.64 5.97 -17.99
CA MET A 212 -36.63 5.11 -17.40
C MET A 212 -36.28 5.55 -15.98
N ALA A 213 -36.18 6.86 -15.74
CA ALA A 213 -35.86 7.40 -14.42
C ALA A 213 -36.94 7.04 -13.38
N GLU A 214 -38.25 7.05 -13.76
CA GLU A 214 -39.34 6.63 -12.90
C GLU A 214 -39.28 5.11 -12.61
N GLU A 215 -39.07 4.28 -13.63
CA GLU A 215 -38.89 2.83 -13.47
C GLU A 215 -37.66 2.49 -12.60
N LEU A 216 -36.56 3.23 -12.76
CA LEU A 216 -35.37 3.06 -11.93
C LEU A 216 -35.63 3.49 -10.49
N GLU A 217 -36.40 4.56 -10.24
CA GLU A 217 -36.74 4.97 -8.88
C GLU A 217 -37.57 3.89 -8.18
N ASP A 218 -38.50 3.25 -8.90
CA ASP A 218 -39.31 2.14 -8.36
C ASP A 218 -38.44 0.89 -8.07
N ALA A 219 -37.44 0.62 -8.91
CA ALA A 219 -36.61 -0.59 -8.79
C ALA A 219 -35.41 -0.44 -7.85
N TYR A 220 -34.78 0.72 -7.83
CA TYR A 220 -33.54 0.99 -7.12
C TYR A 220 -33.70 2.01 -5.99
N GLY A 221 -34.71 2.88 -6.01
CA GLY A 221 -34.95 3.82 -4.93
C GLY A 221 -35.49 3.10 -3.68
N GLY A 222 -35.46 3.78 -2.57
CA GLY A 222 -36.04 3.29 -1.32
C GLY A 222 -35.35 3.81 -0.07
N GLY A 223 -36.09 3.79 1.04
CA GLY A 223 -35.63 4.37 2.28
C GLY A 223 -35.34 5.87 2.15
N ASN A 224 -34.15 6.30 2.49
CA ASN A 224 -33.71 7.69 2.41
C ASN A 224 -32.88 7.99 1.15
N TYR A 225 -32.81 7.07 0.19
CA TYR A 225 -31.94 7.18 -0.99
C TYR A 225 -32.76 7.10 -2.28
N SER A 226 -32.54 8.06 -3.17
CA SER A 226 -33.06 7.97 -4.55
C SER A 226 -32.25 6.95 -5.36
N ALA A 227 -32.85 6.45 -6.46
CA ALA A 227 -32.18 5.51 -7.36
C ALA A 227 -30.81 6.04 -7.88
N ILE A 228 -30.75 7.31 -8.24
CA ILE A 228 -29.48 7.94 -8.71
C ILE A 228 -28.43 8.04 -7.61
N GLN A 229 -28.82 8.31 -6.37
CA GLN A 229 -27.88 8.34 -5.23
C GLN A 229 -27.32 6.95 -4.95
N ARG A 230 -28.19 5.93 -4.99
CA ARG A 230 -27.77 4.54 -4.83
C ARG A 230 -26.85 4.09 -5.96
N SER A 231 -27.18 4.44 -7.21
CA SER A 231 -26.34 4.13 -8.37
C SER A 231 -24.98 4.81 -8.27
N ALA A 232 -24.91 6.08 -7.89
CA ALA A 232 -23.66 6.80 -7.69
C ALA A 232 -22.77 6.14 -6.62
N LEU A 233 -23.36 5.66 -5.52
CA LEU A 233 -22.63 4.95 -4.47
C LEU A 233 -22.10 3.59 -4.96
N LEU A 234 -22.88 2.86 -5.77
CA LEU A 234 -22.45 1.60 -6.38
C LEU A 234 -21.32 1.83 -7.39
N GLN A 235 -21.39 2.89 -8.20
CA GLN A 235 -20.31 3.26 -9.12
C GLN A 235 -19.04 3.66 -8.36
N LEU A 236 -19.16 4.35 -7.23
CA LEU A 236 -18.03 4.67 -6.37
C LEU A 236 -17.39 3.40 -5.79
N ALA A 237 -18.19 2.45 -5.33
CA ALA A 237 -17.72 1.17 -4.83
C ALA A 237 -17.05 0.34 -5.93
N TRP A 238 -17.62 0.31 -7.13
CA TRP A 238 -17.04 -0.34 -8.30
C TRP A 238 -15.67 0.25 -8.62
N ASP A 239 -15.56 1.57 -8.69
CA ASP A 239 -14.29 2.25 -9.02
C ASP A 239 -13.22 2.02 -7.95
N GLN A 240 -13.64 1.85 -6.68
CA GLN A 240 -12.72 1.58 -5.56
C GLN A 240 -12.13 0.16 -5.58
N VAL A 241 -12.88 -0.89 -6.04
CA VAL A 241 -12.45 -2.28 -5.85
C VAL A 241 -12.57 -3.18 -7.08
N SER A 242 -12.98 -2.67 -8.23
CA SER A 242 -13.22 -3.48 -9.43
C SER A 242 -12.81 -2.80 -10.74
N SER A 243 -12.34 -1.57 -10.69
CA SER A 243 -11.92 -0.79 -11.85
C SER A 243 -10.47 -1.03 -12.25
N SER A 244 -10.06 -0.47 -13.39
CA SER A 244 -8.65 -0.45 -13.78
C SER A 244 -7.78 0.40 -12.85
N LEU A 245 -8.34 1.39 -12.15
CA LEU A 245 -7.66 2.14 -11.10
C LEU A 245 -7.33 1.22 -9.92
N ASP A 246 -8.32 0.47 -9.39
CA ASP A 246 -8.10 -0.49 -8.32
C ASP A 246 -7.04 -1.51 -8.68
N ALA A 247 -7.11 -2.10 -9.88
CA ALA A 247 -6.13 -3.06 -10.35
C ALA A 247 -4.70 -2.46 -10.39
N ARG A 248 -4.55 -1.23 -10.89
CA ARG A 248 -3.28 -0.51 -10.91
C ARG A 248 -2.77 -0.24 -9.49
N GLU A 249 -3.62 0.33 -8.64
CA GLU A 249 -3.23 0.69 -7.28
C GLU A 249 -2.90 -0.53 -6.43
N SER A 250 -3.67 -1.62 -6.60
CA SER A 250 -3.42 -2.87 -5.90
C SER A 250 -2.03 -3.44 -6.19
N VAL A 251 -1.64 -3.44 -7.46
CA VAL A 251 -0.31 -3.90 -7.89
C VAL A 251 0.78 -2.91 -7.45
N PHE A 252 0.55 -1.61 -7.62
CA PHE A 252 1.51 -0.58 -7.25
C PHE A 252 1.81 -0.59 -5.75
N GLU A 253 0.80 -0.51 -4.92
CA GLU A 253 0.96 -0.44 -3.47
C GLU A 253 1.61 -1.70 -2.90
N LEU A 254 1.27 -2.88 -3.45
CA LEU A 254 1.88 -4.14 -3.03
C LEU A 254 3.37 -4.20 -3.38
N HIS A 255 3.78 -3.70 -4.56
CA HIS A 255 5.13 -3.91 -5.08
C HIS A 255 6.05 -2.70 -4.98
N ALA A 256 5.55 -1.48 -4.86
CA ALA A 256 6.36 -0.25 -4.82
C ALA A 256 7.40 -0.26 -3.69
N SER A 257 7.07 -0.90 -2.57
CA SER A 257 7.94 -1.01 -1.40
C SER A 257 8.56 -2.39 -1.19
N GLY A 258 8.47 -3.30 -2.17
CA GLY A 258 9.07 -4.62 -2.16
C GLY A 258 8.12 -5.77 -1.80
N GLY A 259 6.83 -5.50 -1.59
CA GLY A 259 5.80 -6.50 -1.34
C GLY A 259 5.77 -7.06 0.09
N MET A 260 4.73 -7.83 0.38
CA MET A 260 4.45 -8.37 1.72
C MET A 260 5.60 -9.25 2.26
N THR A 261 6.20 -10.08 1.42
CA THR A 261 7.30 -10.96 1.83
C THR A 261 8.51 -10.16 2.29
N ALA A 262 8.86 -9.08 1.55
CA ALA A 262 9.97 -8.22 1.93
C ALA A 262 9.68 -7.46 3.24
N TRP A 263 8.44 -7.02 3.45
CA TRP A 263 8.07 -6.35 4.71
C TRP A 263 8.12 -7.29 5.91
N ARG A 264 7.63 -8.51 5.78
CA ARG A 264 7.72 -9.53 6.84
C ARG A 264 9.18 -9.88 7.18
N ALA A 265 10.02 -10.04 6.16
CA ALA A 265 11.44 -10.32 6.36
C ALA A 265 12.16 -9.16 7.06
N ARG A 266 11.85 -7.92 6.67
CA ARG A 266 12.42 -6.71 7.31
C ARG A 266 11.97 -6.60 8.77
N LEU A 267 10.67 -6.70 9.05
CA LEU A 267 10.16 -6.65 10.43
C LEU A 267 10.81 -7.73 11.29
N ARG A 268 10.93 -8.97 10.77
CA ARG A 268 11.63 -10.04 11.46
C ARG A 268 13.09 -9.67 11.78
N SER A 269 13.82 -9.07 10.83
CA SER A 269 15.22 -8.69 11.02
C SER A 269 15.43 -7.49 11.95
N TRP A 270 14.40 -6.70 12.16
CA TRP A 270 14.42 -5.52 13.05
C TRP A 270 13.88 -5.81 14.45
N PHE A 271 13.29 -6.98 14.66
CA PHE A 271 12.75 -7.37 15.96
C PHE A 271 13.88 -7.91 16.83
N GLU A 272 14.44 -7.06 17.67
CA GLU A 272 15.64 -7.31 18.46
C GLU A 272 15.45 -8.44 19.49
N ASP A 273 14.25 -8.50 20.11
CA ASP A 273 13.93 -9.45 21.18
C ASP A 273 13.66 -10.88 20.71
N TYR A 274 13.79 -11.18 19.42
CA TYR A 274 13.38 -12.47 18.86
C TYR A 274 14.08 -13.66 19.51
N ASN A 275 15.40 -13.55 19.71
CA ASN A 275 16.18 -14.60 20.34
C ASN A 275 15.96 -14.65 21.85
N ASP A 276 15.78 -13.51 22.49
CA ASP A 276 15.57 -13.44 23.93
C ASP A 276 14.25 -14.07 24.36
N LEU A 277 13.19 -13.92 23.53
CA LEU A 277 11.92 -14.61 23.78
C LEU A 277 12.07 -16.13 23.67
N ALA A 278 12.81 -16.62 22.66
CA ALA A 278 13.07 -18.06 22.51
C ALA A 278 13.92 -18.61 23.66
N ASN A 279 14.98 -17.88 24.03
CA ASN A 279 15.86 -18.24 25.15
C ASN A 279 15.10 -18.25 26.48
N GLY A 280 14.16 -17.32 26.69
CA GLY A 280 13.30 -17.29 27.88
C GLY A 280 12.45 -18.54 28.01
N VAL A 281 11.90 -19.06 26.91
CA VAL A 281 11.16 -20.33 26.93
C VAL A 281 12.07 -21.51 27.25
N GLN A 282 13.28 -21.54 26.65
CA GLN A 282 14.26 -22.60 26.94
C GLN A 282 14.70 -22.57 28.41
N GLN A 283 14.93 -21.39 28.98
CA GLN A 283 15.27 -21.21 30.37
C GLN A 283 14.13 -21.70 31.29
N PHE A 284 12.90 -21.39 30.97
CA PHE A 284 11.73 -21.87 31.71
C PHE A 284 11.65 -23.40 31.68
N LEU A 285 11.78 -24.01 30.51
CA LEU A 285 11.76 -25.47 30.37
C LEU A 285 12.91 -26.16 31.11
N SER A 286 14.09 -25.57 31.14
CA SER A 286 15.26 -26.14 31.84
C SER A 286 15.11 -26.13 33.38
N VAL A 287 14.35 -25.20 33.91
CA VAL A 287 14.02 -25.14 35.35
C VAL A 287 13.00 -26.19 35.76
N ASP A 288 11.91 -26.32 34.96
CA ASP A 288 10.81 -27.23 35.29
C ASP A 288 11.09 -28.67 34.80
N PHE A 289 11.96 -28.83 33.81
CA PHE A 289 12.31 -30.11 33.21
C PHE A 289 13.83 -30.32 33.10
N PRO A 290 14.57 -30.35 34.23
CA PRO A 290 16.03 -30.34 34.24
C PRO A 290 16.69 -31.54 33.55
N ASN A 291 15.94 -32.59 33.26
CA ASN A 291 16.41 -33.81 32.57
C ASN A 291 15.98 -33.87 31.09
N MET A 292 15.37 -32.81 30.56
CA MET A 292 14.99 -32.75 29.15
C MET A 292 16.21 -32.31 28.31
N ASP A 293 16.62 -33.18 27.41
CA ASP A 293 17.66 -32.81 26.42
C ASP A 293 17.07 -31.86 25.39
N LEU A 294 17.39 -30.57 25.52
CA LEU A 294 16.97 -29.51 24.59
C LEU A 294 18.01 -29.28 23.47
N SER A 295 19.09 -30.09 23.43
CA SER A 295 20.16 -29.93 22.43
C SER A 295 19.72 -30.22 20.98
N GLY A 296 18.54 -30.82 20.78
CA GLY A 296 17.96 -31.08 19.47
C GLY A 296 17.12 -29.94 18.91
N ILE A 297 16.93 -28.84 19.67
CA ILE A 297 16.29 -27.64 19.12
C ILE A 297 17.33 -26.88 18.32
N PRO A 298 17.22 -26.78 16.98
CA PRO A 298 18.26 -26.15 16.18
C PRO A 298 18.45 -24.69 16.63
N ASP A 299 19.68 -24.34 16.93
CA ASP A 299 20.08 -22.94 17.14
C ASP A 299 20.08 -22.22 15.78
N ASN A 300 18.89 -21.89 15.30
CA ASN A 300 18.65 -21.33 13.97
C ASN A 300 19.04 -19.85 13.85
N ALA A 301 19.76 -19.29 14.84
CA ALA A 301 20.06 -17.85 14.86
C ALA A 301 21.09 -17.45 13.79
N ASP A 302 22.03 -18.29 13.42
CA ASP A 302 23.18 -17.88 12.58
C ASP A 302 23.07 -18.24 11.10
N GLU A 303 22.36 -19.30 10.71
CA GLU A 303 22.28 -19.69 9.30
C GLU A 303 21.27 -18.90 8.45
N HIS A 304 20.26 -18.30 9.07
CA HIS A 304 19.23 -17.55 8.32
C HIS A 304 19.58 -16.09 8.07
N SER A 305 20.43 -15.47 8.90
CA SER A 305 20.87 -14.09 8.67
C SER A 305 21.79 -13.98 7.45
N ALA A 306 22.54 -15.03 7.14
CA ALA A 306 23.46 -15.05 5.99
C ALA A 306 22.75 -15.25 4.63
N ARG A 307 21.58 -15.92 4.60
CA ARG A 307 20.85 -16.19 3.35
C ARG A 307 19.87 -15.09 2.93
N ILE A 308 19.41 -14.24 3.84
CA ILE A 308 18.53 -13.10 3.53
C ILE A 308 19.32 -11.91 2.95
N THR A 309 20.63 -11.97 2.95
CA THR A 309 21.50 -10.92 2.42
C THR A 309 21.70 -10.99 0.90
N SER A 310 21.13 -11.97 0.21
CA SER A 310 21.29 -12.19 -1.24
C SER A 310 19.99 -12.04 -2.08
N ILE A 311 18.93 -11.43 -1.52
CA ILE A 311 17.73 -11.07 -2.31
C ILE A 311 17.53 -9.56 -2.38
#